data_66cd60c0c5486ce8b053d4d837332f47
#
_entry.id   66cd60c0c5486ce8b053d4d837332f47
#
_cell.length_a   1.000
_cell.length_b   1.000
_cell.length_c   1.000
_cell.angle_alpha   90.00
_cell.angle_beta   90.00
_cell.angle_gamma   90.00
#
_symmetry.space_group_name_H-M   'P 1'
#
loop_
_entity.id
_entity.type
_entity.pdbx_description
1 polymer ?
#
loop_
_entity_poly.entity_id
_entity_poly.type
_entity_poly.pdbx_seq_one_letter_code
_entity_poly.pdbx_strand_id
1 'polypeptide(L)'
;MARSAFTWELGQGLGHLVRYLPLARTLVERDDDVWCLVKNVGQAERVFSGLPVRIEQIEPGSTPRAQQLRTLNSYPGILRNSGVYSDALEKQIAAWIGMFCQIDPGLLVIDHSPMAMLANRISKIPSIVSGTGFTVPP
;
A
#
# COMPACT_ATOMS: atom_id res chain seq x y z
N MET A 1 18.69 -4.20 -13.09
CA MET A 1 17.31 -3.72 -12.95
C MET A 1 16.75 -4.28 -11.66
N ALA A 2 16.61 -3.43 -10.65
CA ALA A 2 15.96 -3.81 -9.40
C ALA A 2 14.43 -3.63 -9.55
N ARG A 3 13.66 -4.31 -8.70
CA ARG A 3 12.22 -4.17 -8.69
C ARG A 3 11.76 -3.64 -7.35
N SER A 4 11.01 -2.54 -7.36
CA SER A 4 10.48 -1.89 -6.17
C SER A 4 8.97 -1.76 -6.25
N ALA A 5 8.28 -1.95 -5.13
CA ALA A 5 6.84 -1.78 -5.08
C ALA A 5 6.42 -0.80 -3.97
N PHE A 6 5.62 0.20 -4.32
CA PHE A 6 4.94 1.10 -3.40
C PHE A 6 3.58 0.54 -3.05
N THR A 7 3.21 0.58 -1.79
CA THR A 7 1.90 0.10 -1.33
C THR A 7 1.16 1.20 -0.58
N TRP A 8 -0.11 1.40 -0.91
CA TRP A 8 -0.98 2.35 -0.22
C TRP A 8 -2.43 1.83 -0.15
N GLU A 9 -2.97 1.70 1.04
CA GLU A 9 -4.32 1.17 1.28
C GLU A 9 -5.27 2.19 1.90
N LEU A 10 -4.80 2.93 2.90
CA LEU A 10 -5.64 3.77 3.74
C LEU A 10 -5.44 5.25 3.46
N GLY A 11 -6.53 5.97 3.58
CA GLY A 11 -6.56 7.41 3.38
C GLY A 11 -7.22 7.80 2.06
N GLN A 12 -7.54 9.07 1.98
CA GLN A 12 -8.14 9.70 0.80
C GLN A 12 -7.25 10.84 0.34
N GLY A 13 -7.19 11.04 -0.96
CA GLY A 13 -6.40 12.11 -1.56
C GLY A 13 -5.04 11.66 -2.06
N LEU A 14 -4.47 12.51 -2.90
CA LEU A 14 -3.27 12.20 -3.68
C LEU A 14 -1.96 12.33 -2.87
N GLY A 15 -2.00 12.91 -1.67
CA GLY A 15 -0.81 13.27 -0.90
C GLY A 15 0.12 12.09 -0.61
N HIS A 16 -0.43 10.89 -0.39
CA HIS A 16 0.36 9.68 -0.18
C HIS A 16 1.15 9.29 -1.43
N LEU A 17 0.51 9.33 -2.60
CA LEU A 17 1.14 8.98 -3.88
C LEU A 17 2.10 10.05 -4.38
N VAL A 18 1.73 11.33 -4.25
CA VAL A 18 2.58 12.46 -4.67
C VAL A 18 3.92 12.46 -3.94
N ARG A 19 3.94 12.03 -2.70
CA ARG A 19 5.18 11.87 -1.92
C ARG A 19 6.17 10.92 -2.57
N TYR A 20 5.71 9.90 -3.26
CA TYR A 20 6.58 8.91 -3.92
C TYR A 20 7.02 9.31 -5.32
N LEU A 21 6.41 10.33 -5.90
CA LEU A 21 6.72 10.74 -7.26
C LEU A 21 8.21 11.03 -7.50
N PRO A 22 8.92 11.78 -6.62
CA PRO A 22 10.36 12.00 -6.79
C PRO A 22 11.17 10.69 -6.73
N LEU A 23 10.83 9.80 -5.78
CA LEU A 23 11.50 8.51 -5.66
C LEU A 23 11.23 7.62 -6.86
N ALA A 24 9.98 7.55 -7.33
CA ALA A 24 9.62 6.79 -8.51
C ALA A 24 10.38 7.27 -9.76
N ARG A 25 10.52 8.59 -9.95
CA ARG A 25 11.33 9.16 -11.04
C ARG A 25 12.79 8.72 -10.94
N THR A 26 13.40 8.85 -9.78
CA THR A 26 14.80 8.43 -9.58
C THR A 26 15.02 6.94 -9.87
N LEU A 27 14.09 6.08 -9.44
CA LEU A 27 14.18 4.65 -9.71
C LEU A 27 14.02 4.34 -11.20
N VAL A 28 13.07 4.98 -11.87
CA VAL A 28 12.87 4.85 -13.32
C VAL A 28 14.09 5.34 -14.11
N GLU A 29 14.69 6.46 -13.72
CA GLU A 29 15.93 6.99 -14.33
C GLU A 29 17.12 6.04 -14.17
N ARG A 30 17.07 5.17 -13.16
CA ARG A 30 18.06 4.10 -12.93
C ARG A 30 17.74 2.79 -13.64
N ASP A 31 16.72 2.80 -14.47
CA ASP A 31 16.24 1.62 -15.19
C ASP A 31 15.68 0.52 -14.27
N ASP A 32 15.13 0.91 -13.14
CA ASP A 32 14.46 -0.01 -12.21
C ASP A 32 12.99 -0.21 -12.59
N ASP A 33 12.46 -1.42 -12.35
CA ASP A 33 11.06 -1.79 -12.56
C ASP A 33 10.24 -1.34 -11.34
N VAL A 34 9.39 -0.32 -11.52
CA VAL A 34 8.64 0.33 -10.44
C VAL A 34 7.17 -0.04 -10.50
N TRP A 35 6.66 -0.56 -9.38
CA TRP A 35 5.27 -0.95 -9.19
C TRP A 35 4.57 -0.09 -8.16
N CYS A 36 3.27 0.08 -8.32
CA CYS A 36 2.40 0.77 -7.37
C CYS A 36 1.15 -0.06 -7.10
N LEU A 37 0.99 -0.52 -5.87
CA LEU A 37 -0.09 -1.40 -5.42
C LEU A 37 -1.09 -0.59 -4.60
N VAL A 38 -2.28 -0.38 -5.14
CA VAL A 38 -3.27 0.56 -4.57
C VAL A 38 -4.70 0.02 -4.69
N LYS A 39 -5.58 0.56 -3.87
CA LYS A 39 -7.02 0.31 -4.02
C LYS A 39 -7.66 1.15 -5.13
N ASN A 40 -7.16 2.35 -5.37
CA ASN A 40 -7.69 3.27 -6.38
C ASN A 40 -6.66 3.52 -7.48
N VAL A 41 -6.79 2.76 -8.55
CA VAL A 41 -5.90 2.84 -9.72
C VAL A 41 -5.95 4.21 -10.39
N GLY A 42 -7.13 4.82 -10.54
CA GLY A 42 -7.27 6.10 -11.22
C GLY A 42 -6.53 7.26 -10.52
N GLN A 43 -6.36 7.20 -9.20
CA GLN A 43 -5.55 8.16 -8.48
C GLN A 43 -4.05 7.95 -8.75
N ALA A 44 -3.60 6.71 -8.78
CA ALA A 44 -2.20 6.38 -9.07
C ALA A 44 -1.83 6.72 -10.53
N GLU A 45 -2.70 6.44 -11.48
CA GLU A 45 -2.51 6.80 -12.90
C GLU A 45 -2.34 8.31 -13.09
N ARG A 46 -3.10 9.12 -12.35
CA ARG A 46 -2.96 10.59 -12.40
C ARG A 46 -1.61 11.05 -11.86
N VAL A 47 -1.16 10.49 -10.75
CA VAL A 47 0.09 10.90 -10.10
C VAL A 47 1.30 10.47 -10.90
N PHE A 48 1.29 9.24 -11.41
CA PHE A 48 2.42 8.69 -12.15
C PHE A 48 2.29 8.86 -13.67
N SER A 49 1.38 9.73 -14.13
CA SER A 49 1.20 10.02 -15.54
C SER A 49 2.54 10.38 -16.21
N GLY A 50 2.84 9.72 -17.33
CA GLY A 50 4.09 9.91 -18.06
C GLY A 50 5.32 9.21 -17.49
N LEU A 51 5.18 8.46 -16.40
CA LEU A 51 6.22 7.58 -15.89
C LEU A 51 5.87 6.11 -16.15
N PRO A 52 6.85 5.25 -16.48
CA PRO A 52 6.62 3.83 -16.71
C PRO A 52 6.48 3.06 -15.37
N VAL A 53 5.57 3.54 -14.51
CA VAL A 53 5.19 2.86 -13.26
C VAL A 53 4.06 1.90 -13.56
N ARG A 54 4.22 0.65 -13.17
CA ARG A 54 3.16 -0.38 -13.28
C ARG A 54 2.21 -0.25 -12.10
N ILE A 55 0.94 -0.08 -12.39
CA ILE A 55 -0.09 0.11 -11.37
C ILE A 55 -0.98 -1.12 -11.33
N GLU A 56 -1.09 -1.72 -10.15
CA GLU A 56 -1.94 -2.87 -9.92
C GLU A 56 -2.95 -2.58 -8.82
N GLN A 57 -4.17 -3.03 -9.04
CA GLN A 57 -5.23 -2.90 -8.06
C GLN A 57 -5.15 -4.03 -7.04
N ILE A 58 -5.06 -3.65 -5.77
CA ILE A 58 -5.35 -4.57 -4.69
C ILE A 58 -6.85 -4.54 -4.44
N GLU A 59 -7.48 -5.71 -4.48
CA GLU A 59 -8.89 -5.81 -4.15
C GLU A 59 -9.17 -5.20 -2.77
N PRO A 60 -10.11 -4.24 -2.69
CA PRO A 60 -10.53 -3.75 -1.40
C PRO A 60 -11.12 -4.94 -0.64
N GLY A 61 -10.55 -5.28 0.50
CA GLY A 61 -11.23 -6.15 1.41
C GLY A 61 -12.65 -5.62 1.62
N SER A 62 -13.64 -6.50 1.76
CA SER A 62 -14.99 -6.10 2.05
C SER A 62 -14.97 -5.22 3.30
N THR A 63 -15.00 -3.93 3.09
CA THR A 63 -15.23 -2.98 4.19
C THR A 63 -16.64 -3.27 4.68
N PRO A 64 -16.82 -3.68 5.93
CA PRO A 64 -18.16 -3.64 6.51
C PRO A 64 -18.67 -2.23 6.26
N ARG A 65 -19.90 -2.12 5.77
CA ARG A 65 -20.57 -0.84 5.51
C ARG A 65 -20.27 0.07 6.69
N ALA A 66 -19.53 1.14 6.45
CA ALA A 66 -18.98 1.99 7.49
C ALA A 66 -20.08 2.38 8.46
N GLN A 67 -20.12 1.76 9.62
CA GLN A 67 -20.68 2.44 10.77
C GLN A 67 -19.82 3.69 10.90
N GLN A 68 -20.42 4.85 10.71
CA GLN A 68 -19.78 6.14 10.93
C GLN A 68 -19.23 6.14 12.35
N LEU A 69 -18.00 5.68 12.51
CA LEU A 69 -17.33 5.74 13.79
C LEU A 69 -17.01 7.21 14.04
N ARG A 70 -17.66 7.71 15.06
CA ARG A 70 -17.37 9.01 15.66
C ARG A 70 -15.87 9.04 15.96
N THR A 71 -15.16 9.98 15.39
CA THR A 71 -13.75 10.34 15.64
C THR A 71 -12.82 9.16 15.91
N LEU A 72 -12.07 8.77 14.88
CA LEU A 72 -11.03 7.74 14.98
C LEU A 72 -9.80 8.35 15.69
N ASN A 73 -9.68 8.19 16.99
CA ASN A 73 -8.62 8.79 17.78
C ASN A 73 -7.46 7.84 18.07
N SER A 74 -7.50 6.63 17.53
CA SER A 74 -6.47 5.63 17.78
C SER A 74 -6.18 4.79 16.55
N TYR A 75 -4.94 4.31 16.42
CA TYR A 75 -4.56 3.40 15.37
C TYR A 75 -5.40 2.11 15.33
N PRO A 76 -5.67 1.43 16.45
CA PRO A 76 -6.59 0.29 16.45
C PRO A 76 -7.99 0.62 15.93
N GLY A 77 -8.51 1.82 16.22
CA GLY A 77 -9.80 2.28 15.70
C GLY A 77 -9.77 2.44 14.18
N ILE A 78 -8.71 3.00 13.63
CA ILE A 78 -8.51 3.12 12.19
C ILE A 78 -8.45 1.75 11.54
N LEU A 79 -7.68 0.82 12.08
CA LEU A 79 -7.56 -0.55 11.59
C LEU A 79 -8.92 -1.26 11.59
N ARG A 80 -9.65 -1.16 12.69
CA ARG A 80 -11.00 -1.75 12.80
C ARG A 80 -11.95 -1.19 11.74
N ASN A 81 -11.94 0.13 11.56
CA ASN A 81 -12.79 0.78 10.55
C ASN A 81 -12.39 0.40 9.12
N SER A 82 -11.13 0.05 8.90
CA SER A 82 -10.60 -0.38 7.61
C SER A 82 -10.83 -1.87 7.32
N GLY A 83 -11.52 -2.59 8.21
CA GLY A 83 -11.80 -4.01 8.04
C GLY A 83 -10.64 -4.96 8.37
N VAL A 84 -9.57 -4.45 9.00
CA VAL A 84 -8.39 -5.26 9.38
C VAL A 84 -8.74 -6.39 10.34
N TYR A 85 -9.79 -6.24 11.14
CA TYR A 85 -10.27 -7.26 12.08
C TYR A 85 -11.53 -7.99 11.58
N SER A 86 -11.76 -7.99 10.27
CA SER A 86 -12.88 -8.70 9.67
C SER A 86 -12.55 -10.18 9.45
N ASP A 87 -13.59 -10.99 9.24
CA ASP A 87 -13.45 -12.40 8.88
C ASP A 87 -12.75 -12.58 7.51
N ALA A 88 -12.58 -11.51 6.75
CA ALA A 88 -11.86 -11.50 5.48
C ALA A 88 -10.35 -11.25 5.63
N LEU A 89 -9.82 -11.12 6.85
CA LEU A 89 -8.41 -10.80 7.09
C LEU A 89 -7.45 -11.77 6.39
N GLU A 90 -7.67 -13.07 6.56
CA GLU A 90 -6.82 -14.10 5.95
C GLU A 90 -6.83 -14.01 4.42
N LYS A 91 -8.01 -13.78 3.82
CA LYS A 91 -8.16 -13.61 2.37
C LYS A 91 -7.40 -12.39 1.88
N GLN A 92 -7.47 -11.27 2.61
CA GLN A 92 -6.75 -10.05 2.26
C GLN A 92 -5.24 -10.24 2.34
N ILE A 93 -4.74 -10.85 3.41
CA ILE A 93 -3.31 -11.16 3.57
C ILE A 93 -2.85 -12.08 2.43
N ALA A 94 -3.62 -13.13 2.12
CA ALA A 94 -3.29 -14.05 1.02
C ALA A 94 -3.23 -13.34 -0.34
N ALA A 95 -4.13 -12.40 -0.61
CA ALA A 95 -4.10 -11.59 -1.82
C ALA A 95 -2.82 -10.74 -1.93
N TRP A 96 -2.40 -10.10 -0.83
CA TRP A 96 -1.15 -9.36 -0.79
C TRP A 96 0.08 -10.24 -0.99
N ILE A 97 0.12 -11.42 -0.34
CA ILE A 97 1.21 -12.39 -0.53
C ILE A 97 1.26 -12.85 -2.00
N GLY A 98 0.11 -13.17 -2.59
CA GLY A 98 0.01 -13.55 -3.99
C GLY A 98 0.58 -12.48 -4.93
N MET A 99 0.25 -11.21 -4.66
CA MET A 99 0.79 -10.08 -5.42
C MET A 99 2.31 -9.93 -5.24
N PHE A 100 2.81 -10.07 -4.01
CA PHE A 100 4.25 -10.05 -3.76
C PHE A 100 4.98 -11.19 -4.47
N CYS A 101 4.42 -12.39 -4.47
CA CYS A 101 5.00 -13.51 -5.21
C CYS A 101 4.99 -13.28 -6.73
N GLN A 102 3.94 -12.68 -7.27
CA GLN A 102 3.84 -12.39 -8.71
C GLN A 102 4.83 -11.33 -9.14
N ILE A 103 4.99 -10.27 -8.36
CA ILE A 103 5.86 -9.14 -8.67
C ILE A 103 7.31 -9.46 -8.33
N ASP A 104 7.55 -10.22 -7.28
CA ASP A 104 8.88 -10.52 -6.72
C ASP A 104 9.72 -9.26 -6.49
N PRO A 105 9.24 -8.30 -5.67
CA PRO A 105 9.97 -7.06 -5.45
C PRO A 105 11.16 -7.27 -4.53
N GLY A 106 12.30 -6.66 -4.85
CA GLY A 106 13.47 -6.61 -3.98
C GLY A 106 13.35 -5.58 -2.85
N LEU A 107 12.40 -4.64 -2.97
CA LEU A 107 12.12 -3.61 -1.97
C LEU A 107 10.63 -3.25 -1.97
N LEU A 108 10.05 -3.18 -0.76
CA LEU A 108 8.73 -2.58 -0.53
C LEU A 108 8.87 -1.20 0.11
N VAL A 109 8.10 -0.24 -0.37
CA VAL A 109 7.88 1.04 0.30
C VAL A 109 6.42 1.08 0.73
N ILE A 110 6.18 0.96 2.02
CA ILE A 110 4.86 0.76 2.61
C ILE A 110 4.39 2.07 3.25
N ASP A 111 3.31 2.64 2.73
CA ASP A 111 2.68 3.83 3.30
C ASP A 111 1.21 3.55 3.60
N HIS A 112 0.79 3.77 4.84
CA HIS A 112 -0.59 3.56 5.28
C HIS A 112 -1.21 2.25 4.76
N SER A 113 -0.44 1.17 4.81
CA SER A 113 -0.79 -0.11 4.20
C SER A 113 -0.65 -1.26 5.20
N PRO A 114 -1.56 -1.35 6.18
CA PRO A 114 -1.47 -2.33 7.26
C PRO A 114 -1.56 -3.77 6.78
N MET A 115 -2.33 -4.07 5.74
CA MET A 115 -2.40 -5.41 5.18
C MET A 115 -1.11 -5.79 4.48
N ALA A 116 -0.50 -4.87 3.73
CA ALA A 116 0.82 -5.08 3.14
C ALA A 116 1.88 -5.32 4.22
N MET A 117 1.82 -4.60 5.33
CA MET A 117 2.73 -4.81 6.47
C MET A 117 2.58 -6.21 7.06
N LEU A 118 1.35 -6.66 7.29
CA LEU A 118 1.07 -8.00 7.82
C LEU A 118 1.51 -9.09 6.84
N ALA A 119 1.20 -8.95 5.57
CA ALA A 119 1.63 -9.86 4.52
C ALA A 119 3.16 -9.92 4.42
N ASN A 120 3.83 -8.77 4.55
CA ASN A 120 5.29 -8.72 4.48
C ASN A 120 5.98 -9.36 5.69
N ARG A 121 5.33 -9.46 6.84
CA ARG A 121 5.85 -10.27 7.95
C ARG A 121 6.02 -11.74 7.58
N ILE A 122 5.20 -12.22 6.67
CA ILE A 122 5.27 -13.59 6.14
C ILE A 122 6.27 -13.65 4.98
N SER A 123 6.17 -12.73 4.03
CA SER A 123 7.00 -12.71 2.81
C SER A 123 8.44 -12.29 3.05
N LYS A 124 8.71 -11.54 4.13
CA LYS A 124 10.06 -11.10 4.57
C LYS A 124 10.85 -10.33 3.50
N ILE A 125 10.16 -9.58 2.65
CA ILE A 125 10.78 -8.72 1.66
C ILE A 125 11.40 -7.50 2.38
N PRO A 126 12.61 -7.06 2.03
CA PRO A 126 13.16 -5.81 2.54
C PRO A 126 12.17 -4.66 2.38
N SER A 127 11.93 -3.90 3.43
CA SER A 127 10.90 -2.87 3.37
C SER A 127 11.24 -1.61 4.14
N ILE A 128 10.75 -0.49 3.64
CA ILE A 128 10.75 0.82 4.30
C ILE A 128 9.29 1.16 4.61
N VAL A 129 9.00 1.43 5.88
CA VAL A 129 7.68 1.93 6.28
C VAL A 129 7.75 3.45 6.34
N SER A 130 6.86 4.10 5.62
CA SER A 130 6.72 5.55 5.56
C SER A 130 5.30 5.94 5.92
N GLY A 131 5.10 7.13 6.42
CA GLY A 131 3.77 7.63 6.74
C GLY A 131 3.77 8.64 7.88
N THR A 132 2.59 8.99 8.33
CA THR A 132 2.40 9.83 9.53
C THR A 132 2.34 8.96 10.78
N GLY A 133 2.55 9.56 11.95
CA GLY A 133 2.75 8.85 13.23
C GLY A 133 1.71 7.80 13.64
N PHE A 134 0.55 7.72 12.96
CA PHE A 134 -0.44 6.67 13.20
C PHE A 134 -0.07 5.31 12.57
N THR A 135 0.79 5.30 11.59
CA THR A 135 1.15 4.09 10.82
C THR A 135 2.58 3.66 11.00
N VAL A 136 3.39 4.50 11.59
CA VAL A 136 4.77 4.20 11.98
C VAL A 136 4.79 4.19 13.51
N PRO A 137 4.80 3.03 14.15
CA PRO A 137 4.94 2.93 15.60
C PRO A 137 6.28 3.49 16.02
N PRO A 138 6.37 4.10 17.21
CA PRO A 138 7.62 4.62 17.75
C PRO A 138 8.67 3.52 17.96
#